data_099f50cfb1ca257c12460adc5fcde2d7
#
_entry.id   099f50cfb1ca257c12460adc5fcde2d7
#
_cell.length_a   1.000
_cell.length_b   1.000
_cell.length_c   1.000
_cell.angle_alpha   90.00
_cell.angle_beta   90.00
_cell.angle_gamma   90.00
#
_symmetry.space_group_name_H-M   'P 1'
#
loop_
_entity.id
_entity.type
_entity.pdbx_description
1 polymer ?
#
loop_
_entity_poly.entity_id
_entity_poly.type
_entity_poly.pdbx_seq_one_letter_code
_entity_poly.pdbx_strand_id
1 'polypeptide(L)'
;MSYPQRSILAALTLFFLAPFVAEYLLGDFPVTFFWPYIVLAPLYGGGALLIRELARRSHRGWPTILLLGVAYAIIEEAFTTQSLFNPDIFSLHAHLLSHGWIPALGIGAWWTLFMLNVHPFWSIGVSIALAEGLFPSRARAPWLGNVGVSVAAVLFAIGIYYNTAYSLRHDPFRASTAQFIVSALLVVVFAAAAFLIPAPAPGRNPSPVPPALVTGVAAFFLGAAVFLSPILWNWGAVAWILAVDLVFLAALALFSQCSAWTPLHTLSIGAGGALLYGVHAFMQGPVVPCPKWIAFASHVLFLVLAIAVVAIAVLRTRSALLLGSQNQSGSQEQTPAQPLLP
;
A
#
# COMPACT_ATOMS: atom_id res chain seq x y z
N MET A 1 -21.72 9.21 25.01
CA MET A 1 -20.56 9.04 24.10
C MET A 1 -21.03 9.34 22.69
N SER A 2 -20.68 10.50 22.13
CA SER A 2 -20.99 10.84 20.73
C SER A 2 -20.17 9.91 19.84
N TYR A 3 -20.86 9.14 18.98
CA TYR A 3 -20.21 8.35 17.95
C TYR A 3 -19.30 9.26 17.12
N PRO A 4 -18.00 8.91 16.94
CA PRO A 4 -17.13 9.69 16.07
C PRO A 4 -17.81 9.78 14.70
N GLN A 5 -17.97 11.01 14.18
CA GLN A 5 -18.61 11.24 12.89
C GLN A 5 -17.91 10.38 11.84
N ARG A 6 -18.66 9.47 11.26
CA ARG A 6 -18.18 8.55 10.22
C ARG A 6 -17.69 9.37 9.03
N SER A 7 -16.53 9.06 8.52
CA SER A 7 -16.01 9.77 7.35
C SER A 7 -16.21 8.94 6.08
N ILE A 8 -17.43 8.94 5.58
CA ILE A 8 -17.77 8.24 4.32
C ILE A 8 -16.92 8.78 3.16
N LEU A 9 -16.67 10.09 3.11
CA LEU A 9 -15.85 10.68 2.07
C LEU A 9 -14.41 10.13 2.10
N ALA A 10 -13.79 9.99 3.28
CA ALA A 10 -12.46 9.41 3.39
C ALA A 10 -12.42 7.94 2.94
N ALA A 11 -13.46 7.17 3.30
CA ALA A 11 -13.59 5.78 2.87
C ALA A 11 -13.76 5.66 1.35
N LEU A 12 -14.64 6.47 0.75
CA LEU A 12 -14.81 6.49 -0.70
C LEU A 12 -13.53 6.97 -1.42
N THR A 13 -12.82 7.95 -0.85
CA THR A 13 -11.54 8.38 -1.41
C THR A 13 -10.54 7.23 -1.44
N LEU A 14 -10.38 6.47 -0.35
CA LEU A 14 -9.48 5.31 -0.34
C LEU A 14 -9.95 4.22 -1.30
N PHE A 15 -11.27 3.95 -1.35
CA PHE A 15 -11.85 2.92 -2.20
C PHE A 15 -11.54 3.15 -3.68
N PHE A 16 -11.59 4.40 -4.14
CA PHE A 16 -11.27 4.74 -5.53
C PHE A 16 -9.77 5.08 -5.75
N LEU A 17 -9.06 5.54 -4.73
CA LEU A 17 -7.63 5.81 -4.85
C LEU A 17 -6.80 4.52 -5.00
N ALA A 18 -7.20 3.42 -4.35
CA ALA A 18 -6.44 2.19 -4.38
C ALA A 18 -6.29 1.59 -5.80
N PRO A 19 -7.35 1.37 -6.61
CA PRO A 19 -7.19 0.90 -7.98
C PRO A 19 -6.50 1.93 -8.89
N PHE A 20 -6.66 3.23 -8.61
CA PHE A 20 -5.91 4.26 -9.33
C PHE A 20 -4.40 4.11 -9.13
N VAL A 21 -3.96 3.96 -7.89
CA VAL A 21 -2.54 3.79 -7.56
C VAL A 21 -2.03 2.45 -8.09
N ALA A 22 -2.77 1.36 -7.85
CA ALA A 22 -2.32 0.01 -8.15
C ALA A 22 -2.11 -0.24 -9.65
N GLU A 23 -2.97 0.32 -10.51
CA GLU A 23 -3.04 -0.08 -11.90
C GLU A 23 -2.81 1.11 -12.86
N TYR A 24 -3.52 2.22 -12.64
CA TYR A 24 -3.50 3.35 -13.59
C TYR A 24 -2.25 4.20 -13.43
N LEU A 25 -1.86 4.49 -12.19
CA LEU A 25 -0.64 5.24 -11.91
C LEU A 25 0.61 4.40 -12.21
N LEU A 26 0.55 3.08 -12.01
CA LEU A 26 1.60 2.13 -12.42
C LEU A 26 1.77 2.09 -13.95
N GLY A 27 0.68 2.35 -14.70
CA GLY A 27 0.71 2.44 -16.16
C GLY A 27 0.10 1.27 -16.90
N ASP A 28 -0.57 0.33 -16.20
CA ASP A 28 -1.13 -0.88 -16.79
C ASP A 28 -2.29 -0.58 -17.73
N PHE A 29 -3.10 0.44 -17.42
CA PHE A 29 -4.25 0.82 -18.23
C PHE A 29 -4.19 2.28 -18.69
N PRO A 30 -4.46 2.57 -19.98
CA PRO A 30 -4.62 3.94 -20.46
C PRO A 30 -5.99 4.51 -20.05
N VAL A 31 -6.12 5.84 -20.04
CA VAL A 31 -7.36 6.54 -19.68
C VAL A 31 -8.56 6.12 -20.52
N THR A 32 -8.34 5.67 -21.75
CA THR A 32 -9.38 5.19 -22.67
C THR A 32 -9.92 3.82 -22.31
N PHE A 33 -9.26 3.09 -21.41
CA PHE A 33 -9.66 1.76 -20.97
C PHE A 33 -10.08 1.80 -19.50
N PHE A 34 -11.22 2.46 -19.25
CA PHE A 34 -11.67 2.80 -17.91
C PHE A 34 -12.47 1.70 -17.19
N TRP A 35 -13.10 0.78 -17.92
CA TRP A 35 -13.96 -0.23 -17.29
C TRP A 35 -13.25 -1.12 -16.24
N PRO A 36 -11.95 -1.50 -16.40
CA PRO A 36 -11.27 -2.26 -15.36
C PRO A 36 -11.21 -1.53 -14.02
N TYR A 37 -11.17 -0.20 -14.04
CA TYR A 37 -11.18 0.59 -12.80
C TYR A 37 -12.38 0.25 -11.91
N ILE A 38 -13.58 0.09 -12.49
CA ILE A 38 -14.80 -0.23 -11.77
C ILE A 38 -14.76 -1.66 -11.24
N VAL A 39 -14.20 -2.60 -12.02
CA VAL A 39 -14.10 -4.03 -11.65
C VAL A 39 -13.01 -4.27 -10.60
N LEU A 40 -11.93 -3.52 -10.67
CA LEU A 40 -10.80 -3.61 -9.75
C LEU A 40 -11.03 -2.83 -8.44
N ALA A 41 -11.91 -1.82 -8.44
CA ALA A 41 -12.20 -1.05 -7.24
C ALA A 41 -12.72 -1.91 -6.06
N PRO A 42 -13.59 -2.90 -6.22
CA PRO A 42 -13.95 -3.82 -5.15
C PRO A 42 -12.77 -4.62 -4.60
N LEU A 43 -11.83 -5.06 -5.43
CA LEU A 43 -10.64 -5.81 -5.02
C LEU A 43 -9.66 -4.90 -4.27
N TYR A 44 -9.10 -3.89 -4.93
CA TYR A 44 -8.11 -2.99 -4.34
C TYR A 44 -8.72 -2.08 -3.27
N GLY A 45 -9.81 -1.41 -3.58
CA GLY A 45 -10.46 -0.47 -2.67
C GLY A 45 -11.13 -1.16 -1.49
N GLY A 46 -11.79 -2.29 -1.70
CA GLY A 46 -12.35 -3.12 -0.64
C GLY A 46 -11.26 -3.67 0.27
N GLY A 47 -10.18 -4.20 -0.30
CA GLY A 47 -9.02 -4.71 0.43
C GLY A 47 -8.33 -3.62 1.25
N ALA A 48 -8.02 -2.48 0.65
CA ALA A 48 -7.38 -1.35 1.34
C ALA A 48 -8.23 -0.81 2.50
N LEU A 49 -9.56 -0.68 2.28
CA LEU A 49 -10.49 -0.28 3.35
C LEU A 49 -10.51 -1.28 4.49
N LEU A 50 -10.63 -2.58 4.21
CA LEU A 50 -10.65 -3.62 5.25
C LEU A 50 -9.36 -3.61 6.06
N ILE A 51 -8.20 -3.61 5.39
CA ILE A 51 -6.88 -3.60 6.02
C ILE A 51 -6.76 -2.38 6.94
N ARG A 52 -7.09 -1.19 6.42
CA ARG A 52 -7.04 0.04 7.21
C ARG A 52 -8.00 0.01 8.39
N GLU A 53 -9.26 -0.36 8.17
CA GLU A 53 -10.27 -0.38 9.23
C GLU A 53 -9.93 -1.39 10.33
N LEU A 54 -9.48 -2.59 9.97
CA LEU A 54 -9.04 -3.60 10.94
C LEU A 54 -7.86 -3.08 11.79
N ALA A 55 -6.86 -2.48 11.16
CA ALA A 55 -5.72 -1.91 11.88
C ALA A 55 -6.14 -0.75 12.80
N ARG A 56 -6.97 0.19 12.34
CA ARG A 56 -7.36 1.37 13.12
C ARG A 56 -8.36 1.04 14.23
N ARG A 57 -9.26 0.08 14.02
CA ARG A 57 -10.19 -0.41 15.04
C ARG A 57 -9.52 -1.16 16.16
N SER A 58 -8.45 -1.89 15.87
CA SER A 58 -7.63 -2.59 16.86
C SER A 58 -6.54 -1.70 17.47
N HIS A 59 -6.60 -0.37 17.25
CA HIS A 59 -5.59 0.60 17.74
C HIS A 59 -4.16 0.26 17.30
N ARG A 60 -4.01 -0.35 16.12
CA ARG A 60 -2.73 -0.77 15.56
C ARG A 60 -2.23 0.17 14.48
N GLY A 61 -0.95 0.04 14.16
CA GLY A 61 -0.21 0.92 13.27
C GLY A 61 0.14 0.29 11.92
N TRP A 62 1.17 0.85 11.32
CA TRP A 62 1.68 0.48 10.01
C TRP A 62 2.19 -0.97 9.92
N PRO A 63 2.84 -1.57 10.95
CA PRO A 63 3.22 -2.98 10.87
C PRO A 63 2.03 -3.90 10.59
N THR A 64 0.89 -3.65 11.23
CA THR A 64 -0.36 -4.40 10.97
C THR A 64 -0.88 -4.19 9.55
N ILE A 65 -0.84 -2.94 9.05
CA ILE A 65 -1.26 -2.62 7.68
C ILE A 65 -0.39 -3.36 6.67
N LEU A 66 0.94 -3.36 6.84
CA LEU A 66 1.86 -4.02 5.92
C LEU A 66 1.72 -5.54 5.95
N LEU A 67 1.58 -6.16 7.13
CA LEU A 67 1.38 -7.61 7.24
C LEU A 67 0.04 -8.06 6.65
N LEU A 68 -1.03 -7.30 6.86
CA LEU A 68 -2.31 -7.55 6.18
C LEU A 68 -2.21 -7.29 4.68
N GLY A 69 -1.36 -6.35 4.25
CA GLY A 69 -1.00 -6.12 2.85
C GLY A 69 -0.30 -7.32 2.23
N VAL A 70 0.61 -8.01 2.96
CA VAL A 70 1.21 -9.26 2.50
C VAL A 70 0.16 -10.37 2.37
N ALA A 71 -0.76 -10.50 3.33
CA ALA A 71 -1.87 -11.44 3.24
C ALA A 71 -2.75 -11.15 2.00
N TYR A 72 -3.02 -9.86 1.73
CA TYR A 72 -3.71 -9.40 0.53
C TYR A 72 -2.96 -9.80 -0.76
N ALA A 73 -1.64 -9.56 -0.82
CA ALA A 73 -0.81 -9.93 -1.96
C ALA A 73 -0.90 -11.44 -2.26
N ILE A 74 -0.87 -12.27 -1.22
CA ILE A 74 -1.02 -13.73 -1.40
C ILE A 74 -2.43 -14.08 -1.89
N ILE A 75 -3.48 -13.40 -1.41
CA ILE A 75 -4.84 -13.63 -1.91
C ILE A 75 -4.92 -13.27 -3.40
N GLU A 76 -4.38 -12.15 -3.80
CA GLU A 76 -4.43 -11.69 -5.19
C GLU A 76 -3.59 -12.58 -6.09
N GLU A 77 -2.33 -12.83 -5.73
CA GLU A 77 -1.36 -13.45 -6.61
C GLU A 77 -1.36 -14.99 -6.59
N ALA A 78 -1.86 -15.61 -5.50
CA ALA A 78 -1.96 -17.05 -5.45
C ALA A 78 -3.34 -17.61 -5.82
N PHE A 79 -4.43 -16.84 -5.54
CA PHE A 79 -5.79 -17.33 -5.78
C PHE A 79 -6.46 -16.63 -6.94
N THR A 80 -6.32 -15.29 -7.05
CA THR A 80 -7.05 -14.50 -8.04
C THR A 80 -6.39 -14.57 -9.40
N THR A 81 -5.13 -14.21 -9.52
CA THR A 81 -4.36 -14.25 -10.77
C THR A 81 -3.59 -15.56 -10.96
N GLN A 82 -3.23 -16.21 -9.87
CA GLN A 82 -2.32 -17.37 -9.79
C GLN A 82 -0.93 -17.09 -10.37
N SER A 83 -0.52 -15.84 -10.45
CA SER A 83 0.74 -15.39 -11.07
C SER A 83 1.98 -15.98 -10.39
N LEU A 84 1.90 -16.30 -9.09
CA LEU A 84 3.01 -16.92 -8.36
C LEU A 84 3.38 -18.30 -8.89
N PHE A 85 2.45 -18.98 -9.56
CA PHE A 85 2.60 -20.36 -10.02
C PHE A 85 2.52 -20.50 -11.53
N ASN A 86 1.95 -19.51 -12.22
CA ASN A 86 1.72 -19.55 -13.65
C ASN A 86 3.00 -19.21 -14.43
N PRO A 87 3.58 -20.13 -15.21
CA PRO A 87 4.81 -19.87 -15.96
C PRO A 87 4.62 -18.87 -17.11
N ASP A 88 3.39 -18.68 -17.60
CA ASP A 88 3.07 -17.80 -18.73
C ASP A 88 1.68 -17.17 -18.57
N ILE A 89 1.55 -16.32 -17.54
CA ILE A 89 0.30 -15.65 -17.20
C ILE A 89 -0.25 -14.86 -18.41
N PHE A 90 -1.51 -15.12 -18.76
CA PHE A 90 -2.22 -14.49 -19.89
C PHE A 90 -1.45 -14.53 -21.22
N SER A 91 -0.56 -15.51 -21.42
CA SER A 91 0.31 -15.64 -22.60
C SER A 91 1.18 -14.41 -22.86
N LEU A 92 1.62 -13.74 -21.81
CA LEU A 92 2.49 -12.56 -21.90
C LEU A 92 3.94 -12.91 -22.24
N HIS A 93 4.32 -14.20 -22.19
CA HIS A 93 5.68 -14.70 -22.44
C HIS A 93 6.78 -13.98 -21.64
N ALA A 94 6.40 -13.48 -20.45
CA ALA A 94 7.29 -12.70 -19.59
C ALA A 94 8.25 -13.53 -18.74
N HIS A 95 8.11 -14.87 -18.76
CA HIS A 95 8.97 -15.84 -18.04
C HIS A 95 9.17 -15.49 -16.55
N LEU A 96 8.13 -15.00 -15.89
CA LEU A 96 8.19 -14.44 -14.52
C LEU A 96 8.76 -15.41 -13.49
N LEU A 97 8.55 -16.71 -13.66
CA LEU A 97 9.03 -17.73 -12.73
C LEU A 97 10.48 -18.15 -12.94
N SER A 98 11.14 -17.75 -14.04
CA SER A 98 12.49 -18.25 -14.40
C SER A 98 13.60 -17.76 -13.47
N HIS A 99 13.38 -16.66 -12.72
CA HIS A 99 14.40 -16.06 -11.87
C HIS A 99 14.25 -16.47 -10.41
N GLY A 100 15.29 -17.13 -9.86
CA GLY A 100 15.23 -17.72 -8.52
C GLY A 100 14.23 -18.88 -8.44
N TRP A 101 14.19 -19.76 -9.48
CA TRP A 101 13.26 -20.88 -9.54
C TRP A 101 13.41 -21.84 -8.38
N ILE A 102 12.30 -22.18 -7.72
CA ILE A 102 12.20 -23.14 -6.62
C ILE A 102 11.27 -24.27 -7.06
N PRO A 103 11.83 -25.40 -7.61
CA PRO A 103 11.02 -26.50 -8.17
C PRO A 103 10.03 -27.11 -7.19
N ALA A 104 10.41 -27.25 -5.91
CA ALA A 104 9.58 -27.86 -4.88
C ALA A 104 8.29 -27.08 -4.60
N LEU A 105 8.28 -25.76 -4.84
CA LEU A 105 7.14 -24.87 -4.64
C LEU A 105 6.46 -24.49 -5.96
N GLY A 106 7.17 -24.65 -7.08
CA GLY A 106 6.70 -24.21 -8.39
C GLY A 106 6.59 -22.68 -8.50
N ILE A 107 7.53 -21.93 -7.89
CA ILE A 107 7.55 -20.46 -7.86
C ILE A 107 8.89 -19.92 -8.33
N GLY A 108 8.87 -18.70 -8.87
CA GLY A 108 10.05 -17.85 -9.04
C GLY A 108 10.23 -16.96 -7.81
N ALA A 109 11.32 -17.11 -7.06
CA ALA A 109 11.54 -16.34 -5.83
C ALA A 109 11.59 -14.83 -6.11
N TRP A 110 12.18 -14.40 -7.24
CA TRP A 110 12.22 -13.00 -7.63
C TRP A 110 10.80 -12.44 -7.83
N TRP A 111 9.97 -13.11 -8.63
CA TRP A 111 8.60 -12.67 -8.89
C TRP A 111 7.75 -12.66 -7.61
N THR A 112 7.87 -13.70 -6.80
CA THR A 112 7.18 -13.78 -5.51
C THR A 112 7.54 -12.60 -4.62
N LEU A 113 8.83 -12.29 -4.43
CA LEU A 113 9.25 -11.15 -3.62
C LEU A 113 8.81 -9.83 -4.24
N PHE A 114 8.88 -9.70 -5.57
CA PHE A 114 8.43 -8.49 -6.26
C PHE A 114 6.95 -8.22 -5.99
N MET A 115 6.07 -9.23 -6.14
CA MET A 115 4.65 -9.08 -5.84
C MET A 115 4.35 -8.83 -4.35
N LEU A 116 5.11 -9.49 -3.45
CA LEU A 116 5.04 -9.24 -2.00
C LEU A 116 5.58 -7.86 -1.59
N ASN A 117 6.22 -7.12 -2.49
CA ASN A 117 6.53 -5.70 -2.35
C ASN A 117 5.42 -4.83 -2.95
N VAL A 118 5.07 -5.07 -4.22
CA VAL A 118 4.12 -4.26 -4.99
C VAL A 118 2.80 -4.05 -4.24
N HIS A 119 2.18 -5.10 -3.76
CA HIS A 119 0.86 -4.95 -3.12
C HIS A 119 0.92 -4.33 -1.73
N PRO A 120 1.74 -4.79 -0.75
CA PRO A 120 1.76 -4.22 0.60
C PRO A 120 2.22 -2.77 0.63
N PHE A 121 3.27 -2.43 -0.14
CA PHE A 121 3.83 -1.09 -0.10
C PHE A 121 3.11 -0.13 -1.03
N TRP A 122 2.86 -0.50 -2.30
CA TRP A 122 2.29 0.41 -3.29
C TRP A 122 0.77 0.32 -3.37
N SER A 123 0.21 -0.82 -3.74
CA SER A 123 -1.24 -0.90 -3.96
C SER A 123 -2.02 -0.54 -2.70
N ILE A 124 -1.60 -1.04 -1.54
CA ILE A 124 -2.27 -0.85 -0.25
C ILE A 124 -1.63 0.29 0.55
N GLY A 125 -0.32 0.23 0.80
CA GLY A 125 0.38 1.16 1.69
C GLY A 125 0.36 2.60 1.20
N VAL A 126 0.74 2.85 -0.05
CA VAL A 126 0.70 4.18 -0.67
C VAL A 126 -0.72 4.73 -0.66
N SER A 127 -1.70 3.92 -1.05
CA SER A 127 -3.10 4.33 -1.11
C SER A 127 -3.63 4.75 0.25
N ILE A 128 -3.33 3.98 1.32
CA ILE A 128 -3.70 4.32 2.70
C ILE A 128 -2.97 5.58 3.17
N ALA A 129 -1.66 5.71 2.91
CA ALA A 129 -0.87 6.86 3.34
C ALA A 129 -1.38 8.16 2.72
N LEU A 130 -1.67 8.16 1.42
CA LEU A 130 -2.24 9.30 0.71
C LEU A 130 -3.65 9.65 1.22
N ALA A 131 -4.52 8.65 1.38
CA ALA A 131 -5.87 8.87 1.89
C ALA A 131 -5.86 9.41 3.33
N GLU A 132 -5.01 8.86 4.22
CA GLU A 132 -4.84 9.40 5.58
C GLU A 132 -4.26 10.82 5.58
N GLY A 133 -3.35 11.14 4.64
CA GLY A 133 -2.83 12.48 4.44
C GLY A 133 -3.87 13.48 3.93
N LEU A 134 -4.83 13.03 3.12
CA LEU A 134 -5.98 13.85 2.69
C LEU A 134 -6.97 14.12 3.84
N PHE A 135 -7.05 13.24 4.85
CA PHE A 135 -7.94 13.37 6.01
C PHE A 135 -7.18 13.27 7.33
N PRO A 136 -6.19 14.15 7.60
CA PRO A 136 -5.23 14.00 8.70
C PRO A 136 -5.87 14.01 10.09
N SER A 137 -6.93 14.78 10.30
CA SER A 137 -7.67 14.81 11.57
C SER A 137 -8.35 13.48 11.93
N ARG A 138 -8.47 12.56 10.97
CA ARG A 138 -9.12 11.26 11.11
C ARG A 138 -8.21 10.09 10.73
N ALA A 139 -6.94 10.33 10.50
CA ALA A 139 -5.98 9.33 10.04
C ALA A 139 -5.89 8.10 10.99
N ARG A 140 -5.98 8.34 12.30
CA ARG A 140 -5.88 7.29 13.32
C ARG A 140 -7.21 6.72 13.79
N ALA A 141 -8.33 7.30 13.38
CA ALA A 141 -9.67 6.85 13.76
C ALA A 141 -10.29 5.92 12.69
N PRO A 142 -11.14 4.96 13.08
CA PRO A 142 -11.95 4.23 12.12
C PRO A 142 -12.87 5.17 11.33
N TRP A 143 -13.02 4.93 10.03
CA TRP A 143 -13.88 5.74 9.15
C TRP A 143 -15.29 5.14 8.99
N LEU A 144 -15.39 3.82 9.09
CA LEU A 144 -16.62 3.07 8.86
C LEU A 144 -17.26 2.61 10.19
N GLY A 145 -18.56 2.42 10.20
CA GLY A 145 -19.25 1.62 11.24
C GLY A 145 -19.23 0.13 10.87
N ASN A 146 -19.82 -0.73 11.72
CA ASN A 146 -19.85 -2.17 11.46
C ASN A 146 -20.50 -2.51 10.10
N VAL A 147 -21.61 -1.86 9.76
CA VAL A 147 -22.25 -2.03 8.45
C VAL A 147 -21.31 -1.66 7.30
N GLY A 148 -20.58 -0.53 7.42
CA GLY A 148 -19.62 -0.12 6.39
C GLY A 148 -18.46 -1.10 6.23
N VAL A 149 -17.96 -1.69 7.32
CA VAL A 149 -16.94 -2.75 7.25
C VAL A 149 -17.49 -4.01 6.60
N SER A 150 -18.73 -4.41 6.93
CA SER A 150 -19.39 -5.56 6.28
C SER A 150 -19.57 -5.31 4.77
N VAL A 151 -19.96 -4.10 4.38
CA VAL A 151 -20.05 -3.72 2.96
C VAL A 151 -18.69 -3.80 2.28
N ALA A 152 -17.62 -3.26 2.90
CA ALA A 152 -16.28 -3.37 2.36
C ALA A 152 -15.81 -4.83 2.22
N ALA A 153 -16.14 -5.70 3.19
CA ALA A 153 -15.86 -7.14 3.12
C ALA A 153 -16.58 -7.82 1.96
N VAL A 154 -17.86 -7.51 1.77
CA VAL A 154 -18.67 -8.06 0.66
C VAL A 154 -18.10 -7.56 -0.68
N LEU A 155 -17.79 -6.27 -0.80
CA LEU A 155 -17.17 -5.71 -2.02
C LEU A 155 -15.83 -6.39 -2.31
N PHE A 156 -14.99 -6.59 -1.31
CA PHE A 156 -13.72 -7.29 -1.47
C PHE A 156 -13.91 -8.73 -1.95
N ALA A 157 -14.84 -9.46 -1.35
CA ALA A 157 -15.19 -10.82 -1.79
C ALA A 157 -15.71 -10.85 -3.24
N ILE A 158 -16.54 -9.89 -3.61
CA ILE A 158 -17.01 -9.70 -4.99
C ILE A 158 -15.82 -9.42 -5.92
N GLY A 159 -14.88 -8.54 -5.51
CA GLY A 159 -13.68 -8.25 -6.25
C GLY A 159 -12.82 -9.49 -6.49
N ILE A 160 -12.57 -10.30 -5.44
CA ILE A 160 -11.88 -11.58 -5.57
C ILE A 160 -12.61 -12.48 -6.55
N TYR A 161 -13.91 -12.67 -6.38
CA TYR A 161 -14.72 -13.57 -7.23
C TYR A 161 -14.65 -13.17 -8.71
N TYR A 162 -14.90 -11.89 -9.03
CA TYR A 162 -14.90 -11.43 -10.42
C TYR A 162 -13.53 -11.53 -11.08
N ASN A 163 -12.47 -11.11 -10.38
CA ASN A 163 -11.12 -11.16 -10.94
C ASN A 163 -10.62 -12.61 -11.08
N THR A 164 -10.92 -13.48 -10.11
CA THR A 164 -10.65 -14.92 -10.23
C THR A 164 -11.41 -15.53 -11.41
N ALA A 165 -12.70 -15.24 -11.55
CA ALA A 165 -13.52 -15.75 -12.64
C ALA A 165 -13.01 -15.24 -14.01
N TYR A 166 -12.54 -13.99 -14.07
CA TYR A 166 -11.91 -13.44 -15.27
C TYR A 166 -10.62 -14.19 -15.62
N SER A 167 -9.70 -14.34 -14.65
CA SER A 167 -8.44 -15.07 -14.84
C SER A 167 -8.71 -16.51 -15.29
N LEU A 168 -9.62 -17.22 -14.63
CA LEU A 168 -9.97 -18.59 -14.98
C LEU A 168 -10.59 -18.77 -16.39
N ARG A 169 -11.20 -17.71 -16.93
CA ARG A 169 -11.77 -17.74 -18.29
C ARG A 169 -10.75 -17.44 -19.38
N HIS A 170 -9.75 -16.63 -19.08
CA HIS A 170 -8.81 -16.12 -20.08
C HIS A 170 -7.43 -16.80 -19.98
N ASP A 171 -7.17 -17.56 -18.91
CA ASP A 171 -5.94 -18.29 -18.69
C ASP A 171 -6.27 -19.77 -18.35
N PRO A 172 -5.72 -20.75 -19.09
CA PRO A 172 -5.97 -22.18 -18.85
C PRO A 172 -5.24 -22.72 -17.61
N PHE A 173 -4.26 -21.96 -17.06
CA PHE A 173 -3.46 -22.42 -15.93
C PHE A 173 -4.30 -22.66 -14.68
N ARG A 174 -3.93 -23.68 -13.92
CA ARG A 174 -4.51 -23.97 -12.58
C ARG A 174 -3.42 -24.40 -11.63
N ALA A 175 -3.27 -23.66 -10.54
CA ALA A 175 -2.38 -24.04 -9.46
C ALA A 175 -2.83 -25.35 -8.80
N SER A 176 -1.89 -26.10 -8.25
CA SER A 176 -2.17 -27.36 -7.55
C SER A 176 -2.91 -27.12 -6.22
N THR A 177 -3.63 -28.14 -5.75
CA THR A 177 -4.28 -28.12 -4.44
C THR A 177 -3.30 -27.83 -3.31
N ALA A 178 -2.07 -28.37 -3.39
CA ALA A 178 -1.03 -28.12 -2.40
C ALA A 178 -0.62 -26.65 -2.37
N GLN A 179 -0.46 -26.00 -3.53
CA GLN A 179 -0.14 -24.58 -3.63
C GLN A 179 -1.25 -23.71 -3.02
N PHE A 180 -2.52 -24.03 -3.28
CA PHE A 180 -3.65 -23.33 -2.65
C PHE A 180 -3.67 -23.51 -1.13
N ILE A 181 -3.47 -24.71 -0.62
CA ILE A 181 -3.43 -24.99 0.83
C ILE A 181 -2.31 -24.21 1.49
N VAL A 182 -1.08 -24.26 0.95
CA VAL A 182 0.06 -23.52 1.50
C VAL A 182 -0.20 -22.03 1.47
N SER A 183 -0.73 -21.48 0.37
CA SER A 183 -1.08 -20.08 0.26
C SER A 183 -2.14 -19.67 1.29
N ALA A 184 -3.18 -20.47 1.49
CA ALA A 184 -4.20 -20.21 2.51
C ALA A 184 -3.61 -20.19 3.94
N LEU A 185 -2.73 -21.13 4.24
CA LEU A 185 -2.01 -21.15 5.52
C LEU A 185 -1.15 -19.92 5.71
N LEU A 186 -0.43 -19.47 4.68
CA LEU A 186 0.36 -18.23 4.72
C LEU A 186 -0.51 -17.00 4.93
N VAL A 187 -1.66 -16.89 4.28
CA VAL A 187 -2.63 -15.81 4.53
C VAL A 187 -3.03 -15.77 6.00
N VAL A 188 -3.37 -16.94 6.59
CA VAL A 188 -3.72 -17.03 8.02
C VAL A 188 -2.54 -16.63 8.91
N VAL A 189 -1.32 -17.11 8.60
CA VAL A 189 -0.10 -16.78 9.36
C VAL A 189 0.17 -15.27 9.34
N PHE A 190 0.15 -14.62 8.19
CA PHE A 190 0.40 -13.18 8.09
C PHE A 190 -0.73 -12.36 8.74
N ALA A 191 -1.99 -12.77 8.55
CA ALA A 191 -3.12 -12.13 9.22
C ALA A 191 -3.03 -12.27 10.76
N ALA A 192 -2.68 -13.44 11.27
CA ALA A 192 -2.46 -13.66 12.71
C ALA A 192 -1.27 -12.83 13.22
N ALA A 193 -0.12 -12.86 12.53
CA ALA A 193 1.07 -12.10 12.87
C ALA A 193 0.77 -10.59 12.96
N ALA A 194 -0.07 -10.07 12.05
CA ALA A 194 -0.50 -8.67 12.06
C ALA A 194 -1.15 -8.23 13.38
N PHE A 195 -1.79 -9.16 14.10
CA PHE A 195 -2.43 -8.89 15.40
C PHE A 195 -1.63 -9.39 16.60
N LEU A 196 -0.65 -10.26 16.41
CA LEU A 196 0.22 -10.75 17.48
C LEU A 196 1.42 -9.83 17.75
N ILE A 197 1.94 -9.16 16.72
CA ILE A 197 3.02 -8.18 16.90
C ILE A 197 2.51 -7.02 17.76
N PRO A 198 3.22 -6.66 18.86
CA PRO A 198 2.81 -5.56 19.72
C PRO A 198 2.63 -4.25 18.93
N ALA A 199 1.62 -3.47 19.30
CA ALA A 199 1.48 -2.12 18.75
C ALA A 199 2.73 -1.30 19.13
N PRO A 200 3.32 -0.53 18.20
CA PRO A 200 4.45 0.31 18.50
C PRO A 200 4.11 1.25 19.65
N ALA A 201 4.96 1.28 20.69
CA ALA A 201 4.82 2.28 21.74
C ALA A 201 4.99 3.69 21.14
N PRO A 202 4.25 4.71 21.63
CA PRO A 202 4.47 6.09 21.22
C PRO A 202 5.95 6.45 21.35
N GLY A 203 6.48 7.17 20.38
CA GLY A 203 7.90 7.48 20.26
C GLY A 203 8.50 8.00 21.58
N ARG A 204 9.28 7.16 22.22
CA ARG A 204 10.02 7.47 23.46
C ARG A 204 11.48 7.84 23.19
N ASN A 205 11.95 7.53 22.00
CA ASN A 205 13.34 7.77 21.62
C ASN A 205 13.50 9.25 21.19
N PRO A 206 14.29 10.07 21.90
CA PRO A 206 14.54 11.46 21.53
C PRO A 206 15.49 11.62 20.32
N SER A 207 15.95 10.54 19.71
CA SER A 207 16.88 10.57 18.59
C SER A 207 16.31 11.37 17.41
N PRO A 208 17.16 12.10 16.69
CA PRO A 208 16.76 12.83 15.51
C PRO A 208 16.33 11.87 14.39
N VAL A 209 15.41 12.32 13.56
CA VAL A 209 14.97 11.61 12.35
C VAL A 209 15.32 12.44 11.11
N PRO A 210 15.59 11.81 9.95
CA PRO A 210 15.75 12.55 8.70
C PRO A 210 14.51 13.42 8.42
N PRO A 211 14.65 14.59 7.78
CA PRO A 211 13.49 15.39 7.37
C PRO A 211 12.50 14.58 6.53
N ALA A 212 11.20 14.86 6.67
CA ALA A 212 10.16 14.12 5.96
C ALA A 212 10.37 14.08 4.43
N LEU A 213 10.89 15.17 3.83
CA LEU A 213 11.26 15.17 2.41
C LEU A 213 12.33 14.14 2.09
N VAL A 214 13.35 14.02 2.93
CA VAL A 214 14.44 13.05 2.75
C VAL A 214 13.91 11.62 2.84
N THR A 215 12.98 11.34 3.78
CA THR A 215 12.35 10.01 3.87
C THR A 215 11.52 9.68 2.61
N GLY A 216 10.84 10.65 2.02
CA GLY A 216 10.10 10.48 0.77
C GLY A 216 11.03 10.23 -0.43
N VAL A 217 12.12 10.99 -0.54
CA VAL A 217 13.14 10.79 -1.58
C VAL A 217 13.81 9.42 -1.44
N ALA A 218 14.15 9.03 -0.20
CA ALA A 218 14.71 7.70 0.07
C ALA A 218 13.74 6.58 -0.32
N ALA A 219 12.44 6.72 0.01
CA ALA A 219 11.42 5.75 -0.39
C ALA A 219 11.28 5.64 -1.91
N PHE A 220 11.36 6.76 -2.65
CA PHE A 220 11.37 6.75 -4.11
C PHE A 220 12.55 5.95 -4.66
N PHE A 221 13.78 6.21 -4.20
CA PHE A 221 14.97 5.53 -4.73
C PHE A 221 15.09 4.08 -4.27
N LEU A 222 14.69 3.74 -3.04
CA LEU A 222 14.65 2.34 -2.59
C LEU A 222 13.59 1.56 -3.38
N GLY A 223 12.43 2.16 -3.61
CA GLY A 223 11.42 1.57 -4.49
C GLY A 223 11.94 1.40 -5.92
N ALA A 224 12.61 2.41 -6.49
CA ALA A 224 13.23 2.29 -7.80
C ALA A 224 14.26 1.15 -7.85
N ALA A 225 15.01 0.93 -6.77
CA ALA A 225 15.95 -0.19 -6.67
C ALA A 225 15.24 -1.56 -6.69
N VAL A 226 14.01 -1.67 -6.19
CA VAL A 226 13.18 -2.89 -6.32
C VAL A 226 12.70 -3.05 -7.76
N PHE A 227 12.12 -2.02 -8.36
CA PHE A 227 11.57 -2.07 -9.73
C PHE A 227 12.65 -2.27 -10.81
N LEU A 228 13.82 -1.71 -10.60
CA LEU A 228 14.98 -1.85 -11.49
C LEU A 228 15.93 -2.97 -11.02
N SER A 229 15.41 -3.93 -10.25
CA SER A 229 16.24 -5.04 -9.77
C SER A 229 16.91 -5.77 -10.93
N PRO A 230 18.20 -6.18 -10.78
CA PRO A 230 18.97 -6.77 -11.87
C PRO A 230 18.55 -8.21 -12.14
N ILE A 231 17.41 -8.39 -12.80
CA ILE A 231 16.75 -9.67 -13.04
C ILE A 231 17.68 -10.72 -13.66
N LEU A 232 18.62 -10.30 -14.51
CA LEU A 232 19.62 -11.18 -15.14
C LEU A 232 20.60 -11.83 -14.14
N TRP A 233 20.69 -11.30 -12.92
CA TRP A 233 21.49 -11.89 -11.86
C TRP A 233 20.82 -13.12 -11.19
N ASN A 234 19.62 -13.47 -11.61
CA ASN A 234 18.88 -14.62 -11.11
C ASN A 234 18.74 -14.57 -9.57
N TRP A 235 19.38 -15.47 -8.81
CA TRP A 235 19.40 -15.45 -7.34
C TRP A 235 20.03 -14.17 -6.77
N GLY A 236 20.92 -13.52 -7.50
CA GLY A 236 21.45 -12.19 -7.13
C GLY A 236 20.36 -11.11 -7.11
N ALA A 237 19.38 -11.18 -8.01
CA ALA A 237 18.24 -10.26 -7.99
C ALA A 237 17.32 -10.50 -6.78
N VAL A 238 17.17 -11.75 -6.35
CA VAL A 238 16.46 -12.12 -5.10
C VAL A 238 17.17 -11.50 -3.91
N ALA A 239 18.48 -11.71 -3.79
CA ALA A 239 19.30 -11.14 -2.71
C ALA A 239 19.27 -9.60 -2.72
N TRP A 240 19.25 -9.00 -3.90
CA TRP A 240 19.14 -7.56 -4.07
C TRP A 240 17.83 -7.01 -3.48
N ILE A 241 16.66 -7.56 -3.83
CA ILE A 241 15.37 -7.13 -3.28
C ILE A 241 15.36 -7.31 -1.76
N LEU A 242 15.79 -8.48 -1.25
CA LEU A 242 15.87 -8.72 0.19
C LEU A 242 16.78 -7.71 0.92
N ALA A 243 17.89 -7.30 0.32
CA ALA A 243 18.78 -6.29 0.90
C ALA A 243 18.11 -4.91 0.94
N VAL A 244 17.43 -4.51 -0.14
CA VAL A 244 16.67 -3.26 -0.19
C VAL A 244 15.55 -3.25 0.84
N ASP A 245 14.78 -4.35 0.94
CA ASP A 245 13.71 -4.50 1.92
C ASP A 245 14.25 -4.42 3.37
N LEU A 246 15.37 -5.10 3.63
CA LEU A 246 16.01 -5.05 4.96
C LEU A 246 16.41 -3.63 5.34
N VAL A 247 17.04 -2.89 4.42
CA VAL A 247 17.42 -1.48 4.64
C VAL A 247 16.19 -0.62 4.90
N PHE A 248 15.15 -0.76 4.08
CA PHE A 248 13.93 0.01 4.23
C PHE A 248 13.20 -0.30 5.55
N LEU A 249 12.99 -1.58 5.86
CA LEU A 249 12.28 -2.00 7.07
C LEU A 249 13.08 -1.68 8.34
N ALA A 250 14.41 -1.81 8.31
CA ALA A 250 15.27 -1.42 9.42
C ALA A 250 15.22 0.10 9.67
N ALA A 251 15.33 0.91 8.61
CA ALA A 251 15.19 2.36 8.72
C ALA A 251 13.81 2.76 9.26
N LEU A 252 12.75 2.15 8.75
CA LEU A 252 11.38 2.39 9.22
C LEU A 252 11.21 2.00 10.69
N ALA A 253 11.73 0.83 11.11
CA ALA A 253 11.66 0.36 12.48
C ALA A 253 12.43 1.27 13.45
N LEU A 254 13.61 1.76 13.04
CA LEU A 254 14.43 2.66 13.85
C LEU A 254 13.80 4.05 13.99
N PHE A 255 13.43 4.67 12.87
CA PHE A 255 12.98 6.06 12.88
C PHE A 255 11.52 6.24 13.32
N SER A 256 10.62 5.28 13.03
CA SER A 256 9.20 5.39 13.42
C SER A 256 8.98 5.36 14.94
N GLN A 257 9.96 4.91 15.72
CA GLN A 257 9.94 4.90 17.18
C GLN A 257 10.41 6.22 17.80
N CYS A 258 10.98 7.13 17.02
CA CYS A 258 11.48 8.40 17.50
C CYS A 258 10.33 9.40 17.71
N SER A 259 10.46 10.24 18.75
CA SER A 259 9.45 11.27 19.07
C SER A 259 9.30 12.33 17.96
N ALA A 260 10.35 12.56 17.17
CA ALA A 260 10.35 13.47 16.04
C ALA A 260 9.64 12.91 14.79
N TRP A 261 9.24 11.62 14.77
CA TRP A 261 8.50 11.01 13.67
C TRP A 261 7.05 11.50 13.65
N THR A 262 6.66 12.18 12.60
CA THR A 262 5.34 12.78 12.43
C THR A 262 4.53 12.07 11.33
N PRO A 263 3.22 12.29 11.23
CA PRO A 263 2.41 11.84 10.11
C PRO A 263 2.94 12.28 8.74
N LEU A 264 3.68 13.41 8.68
CA LEU A 264 4.29 13.89 7.45
C LEU A 264 5.39 12.95 6.92
N HIS A 265 6.15 12.28 7.79
CA HIS A 265 7.15 11.28 7.38
C HIS A 265 6.49 10.08 6.69
N THR A 266 5.42 9.55 7.29
CA THR A 266 4.65 8.44 6.70
C THR A 266 4.04 8.83 5.36
N LEU A 267 3.44 10.02 5.29
CA LEU A 267 2.89 10.56 4.04
C LEU A 267 3.97 10.75 2.98
N SER A 268 5.16 11.22 3.36
CA SER A 268 6.28 11.42 2.42
C SER A 268 6.78 10.11 1.84
N ILE A 269 6.81 9.02 2.62
CA ILE A 269 7.09 7.67 2.10
C ILE A 269 6.04 7.27 1.06
N GLY A 270 4.75 7.42 1.37
CA GLY A 270 3.66 7.16 0.43
C GLY A 270 3.74 8.03 -0.83
N ALA A 271 4.12 9.31 -0.68
CA ALA A 271 4.33 10.22 -1.80
C ALA A 271 5.49 9.77 -2.69
N GLY A 272 6.63 9.36 -2.09
CA GLY A 272 7.76 8.80 -2.82
C GLY A 272 7.37 7.56 -3.63
N GLY A 273 6.59 6.65 -3.03
CA GLY A 273 6.06 5.47 -3.73
C GLY A 273 5.11 5.81 -4.87
N ALA A 274 4.18 6.75 -4.66
CA ALA A 274 3.26 7.19 -5.72
C ALA A 274 3.98 7.84 -6.89
N LEU A 275 4.96 8.71 -6.61
CA LEU A 275 5.75 9.36 -7.65
C LEU A 275 6.63 8.36 -8.41
N LEU A 276 7.15 7.33 -7.73
CA LEU A 276 7.87 6.26 -8.41
C LEU A 276 6.97 5.55 -9.42
N TYR A 277 5.76 5.15 -9.03
CA TYR A 277 4.81 4.51 -9.96
C TYR A 277 4.53 5.37 -11.18
N GLY A 278 4.20 6.66 -10.96
CA GLY A 278 3.94 7.57 -12.06
C GLY A 278 5.13 7.80 -13.00
N VAL A 279 6.37 7.71 -12.50
CA VAL A 279 7.59 7.76 -13.33
C VAL A 279 7.85 6.44 -14.02
N HIS A 280 7.69 5.31 -13.30
CA HIS A 280 7.88 3.96 -13.83
C HIS A 280 6.92 3.63 -14.98
N ALA A 281 5.70 4.17 -14.96
CA ALA A 281 4.70 4.01 -16.01
C ALA A 281 5.24 4.32 -17.42
N PHE A 282 6.15 5.30 -17.56
CA PHE A 282 6.75 5.64 -18.85
C PHE A 282 7.76 4.58 -19.35
N MET A 283 8.21 3.69 -18.47
CA MET A 283 9.13 2.59 -18.82
C MET A 283 8.40 1.28 -19.08
N GLN A 284 7.29 1.03 -18.38
CA GLN A 284 6.54 -0.22 -18.46
C GLN A 284 5.65 -0.27 -19.71
N GLY A 285 4.83 0.74 -19.91
CA GLY A 285 3.75 0.75 -20.91
C GLY A 285 2.53 -0.08 -20.50
N PRO A 286 1.37 0.16 -21.14
CA PRO A 286 0.12 -0.53 -20.83
C PRO A 286 0.16 -2.02 -21.16
N VAL A 287 -0.52 -2.82 -20.32
CA VAL A 287 -0.73 -4.27 -20.57
C VAL A 287 -1.79 -4.55 -21.62
N VAL A 288 -2.54 -3.52 -22.03
CA VAL A 288 -3.52 -3.60 -23.13
C VAL A 288 -3.03 -2.84 -24.36
N PRO A 289 -3.30 -3.33 -25.58
CA PRO A 289 -2.92 -2.63 -26.80
C PRO A 289 -3.54 -1.23 -26.86
N CYS A 290 -2.70 -0.21 -27.01
CA CYS A 290 -3.16 1.16 -27.27
C CYS A 290 -2.11 1.94 -28.07
N PRO A 291 -2.51 3.01 -28.81
CA PRO A 291 -1.57 3.89 -29.47
C PRO A 291 -0.58 4.53 -28.49
N LYS A 292 0.71 4.59 -28.86
CA LYS A 292 1.78 5.12 -27.99
C LYS A 292 1.49 6.52 -27.44
N TRP A 293 0.86 7.40 -28.24
CA TRP A 293 0.52 8.75 -27.80
C TRP A 293 -0.59 8.76 -26.73
N ILE A 294 -1.55 7.79 -26.77
CA ILE A 294 -2.58 7.62 -25.73
C ILE A 294 -1.91 7.12 -24.44
N ALA A 295 -1.02 6.12 -24.53
CA ALA A 295 -0.26 5.65 -23.39
C ALA A 295 0.50 6.80 -22.72
N PHE A 296 1.30 7.54 -23.49
CA PHE A 296 2.07 8.68 -23.01
C PHE A 296 1.18 9.76 -22.36
N ALA A 297 0.09 10.16 -23.02
CA ALA A 297 -0.84 11.16 -22.51
C ALA A 297 -1.51 10.69 -21.19
N SER A 298 -1.83 9.40 -21.11
CA SER A 298 -2.39 8.78 -19.89
C SER A 298 -1.40 8.83 -18.73
N HIS A 299 -0.14 8.45 -18.97
CA HIS A 299 0.91 8.48 -17.94
C HIS A 299 1.17 9.92 -17.45
N VAL A 300 1.20 10.91 -18.36
CA VAL A 300 1.31 12.33 -17.98
C VAL A 300 0.12 12.76 -17.13
N LEU A 301 -1.11 12.45 -17.55
CA LEU A 301 -2.32 12.78 -16.81
C LEU A 301 -2.30 12.17 -15.39
N PHE A 302 -2.00 10.88 -15.28
CA PHE A 302 -2.02 10.17 -14.00
C PHE A 302 -0.89 10.65 -13.07
N LEU A 303 0.29 10.95 -13.60
CA LEU A 303 1.37 11.56 -12.81
C LEU A 303 0.98 12.95 -12.30
N VAL A 304 0.36 13.80 -13.12
CA VAL A 304 -0.12 15.12 -12.71
C VAL A 304 -1.20 15.00 -11.62
N LEU A 305 -2.14 14.05 -11.77
CA LEU A 305 -3.14 13.76 -10.74
C LEU A 305 -2.50 13.27 -9.44
N ALA A 306 -1.50 12.39 -9.51
CA ALA A 306 -0.78 11.92 -8.33
C ALA A 306 -0.04 13.06 -7.62
N ILE A 307 0.65 13.94 -8.37
CA ILE A 307 1.30 15.13 -7.82
C ILE A 307 0.28 16.04 -7.14
N ALA A 308 -0.89 16.26 -7.73
CA ALA A 308 -1.95 17.07 -7.13
C ALA A 308 -2.47 16.45 -5.83
N VAL A 309 -2.72 15.13 -5.81
CA VAL A 309 -3.15 14.39 -4.61
C VAL A 309 -2.09 14.50 -3.50
N VAL A 310 -0.82 14.28 -3.83
CA VAL A 310 0.31 14.41 -2.89
C VAL A 310 0.40 15.84 -2.34
N ALA A 311 0.33 16.85 -3.20
CA ALA A 311 0.40 18.26 -2.78
C ALA A 311 -0.73 18.61 -1.81
N ILE A 312 -1.97 18.22 -2.13
CA ILE A 312 -3.14 18.45 -1.26
C ILE A 312 -2.97 17.73 0.08
N ALA A 313 -2.53 16.46 0.07
CA ALA A 313 -2.31 15.68 1.27
C ALA A 313 -1.22 16.30 2.17
N VAL A 314 -0.11 16.75 1.58
CA VAL A 314 0.97 17.44 2.31
C VAL A 314 0.48 18.75 2.93
N LEU A 315 -0.24 19.59 2.18
CA LEU A 315 -0.80 20.86 2.69
C LEU A 315 -1.76 20.59 3.86
N ARG A 316 -2.69 19.64 3.73
CA ARG A 316 -3.65 19.28 4.78
C ARG A 316 -2.96 18.74 6.03
N THR A 317 -1.96 17.85 5.85
CA THR A 317 -1.21 17.27 6.97
C THR A 317 -0.41 18.34 7.71
N ARG A 318 0.26 19.26 6.99
CA ARG A 318 0.98 20.40 7.60
C ARG A 318 0.06 21.32 8.39
N SER A 319 -1.09 21.69 7.82
CA SER A 319 -2.06 22.51 8.52
C SER A 319 -2.58 21.86 9.79
N ALA A 320 -2.86 20.55 9.77
CA ALA A 320 -3.30 19.83 10.95
C ALA A 320 -2.23 19.77 12.06
N LEU A 321 -0.95 19.64 11.71
CA LEU A 321 0.16 19.68 12.67
C LEU A 321 0.32 21.07 13.32
N LEU A 322 0.20 22.14 12.55
CA LEU A 322 0.28 23.53 13.06
C LEU A 322 -0.86 23.84 14.04
N LEU A 323 -2.10 23.45 13.71
CA LEU A 323 -3.25 23.63 14.60
C LEU A 323 -3.11 22.84 15.90
N GLY A 324 -2.54 21.62 15.83
CA GLY A 324 -2.27 20.79 17.00
C GLY A 324 -1.26 21.41 17.96
N SER A 325 -0.21 22.06 17.44
CA SER A 325 0.81 22.74 18.27
C SER A 325 0.28 24.00 18.96
N GLN A 326 -0.55 24.80 18.28
CA GLN A 326 -1.17 26.00 18.85
C GLN A 326 -2.13 25.67 20.00
N ASN A 327 -2.92 24.60 19.88
CA ASN A 327 -3.81 24.19 20.95
C ASN A 327 -3.07 23.68 22.20
N GLN A 328 -1.88 23.11 22.05
CA GLN A 328 -1.06 22.66 23.19
C GLN A 328 -0.42 23.84 23.95
N SER A 329 0.08 24.87 23.24
CA SER A 329 0.65 26.08 23.84
C SER A 329 -0.40 26.90 24.59
N GLY A 330 -1.60 27.08 24.02
CA GLY A 330 -2.69 27.79 24.68
C GLY A 330 -3.25 27.08 25.93
N SER A 331 -3.15 25.76 26.00
CA SER A 331 -3.57 24.99 27.19
C SER A 331 -2.56 25.07 28.35
N GLN A 332 -1.28 25.31 28.07
CA GLN A 332 -0.25 25.49 29.10
C GLN A 332 -0.29 26.86 29.77
N GLU A 333 -0.69 27.90 29.03
CA GLU A 333 -0.84 29.26 29.57
C GLU A 333 -2.07 29.44 30.47
N GLN A 334 -3.06 28.53 30.41
CA GLN A 334 -4.28 28.61 31.20
C GLN A 334 -4.23 27.82 32.53
N THR A 335 -3.09 27.22 32.91
CA THR A 335 -2.97 26.58 34.23
C THR A 335 -2.78 27.68 35.28
N PRO A 336 -3.76 27.98 36.15
CA PRO A 336 -3.61 28.99 37.19
C PRO A 336 -2.44 28.61 38.10
N ALA A 337 -1.56 29.57 38.37
CA ALA A 337 -0.56 29.43 39.42
C ALA A 337 -1.27 29.02 40.73
N GLN A 338 -0.95 27.83 41.28
CA GLN A 338 -1.43 27.44 42.58
C GLN A 338 -1.02 28.52 43.59
N PRO A 339 -1.96 29.10 44.35
CA PRO A 339 -1.58 30.04 45.41
C PRO A 339 -0.71 29.28 46.43
N LEU A 340 0.49 29.83 46.65
CA LEU A 340 1.34 29.41 47.75
C LEU A 340 0.52 29.72 49.02
N LEU A 341 0.06 28.66 49.72
CA LEU A 341 -0.53 28.79 51.05
C LEU A 341 0.57 29.20 52.01
N PRO A 342 0.25 30.10 53.01
CA PRO A 342 1.20 30.63 53.95
C PRO A 342 1.67 29.58 54.99
#